data_f57e6fdfb02896b71ecdd1adc65f565e
#
_entry.id   f57e6fdfb02896b71ecdd1adc65f565e
#
_cell.length_a   1.000
_cell.length_b   1.000
_cell.length_c   1.000
_cell.angle_alpha   90.00
_cell.angle_beta   90.00
_cell.angle_gamma   90.00
#
_symmetry.space_group_name_H-M   'P 1'
#
loop_
_entity.id
_entity.type
_entity.pdbx_description
1 polymer ?
#
loop_
_entity_poly.entity_id
_entity_poly.type
_entity_poly.pdbx_seq_one_letter_code
_entity_poly.pdbx_strand_id
1 'polypeptide(L)'
;MADEMSRKPYVRAMTSEWITRHPRYLRYMLREFSCLFIGGWTLMMVWGLARLAQGPAAWTAFLEALRTPASIVLQALALAFSVYHAVTWFKLTPKALPVQRGEDFVADRVISGAHFAVWGLLSLVILLLAGAF
;
A
#
# COMPACT_ATOMS: atom_id res chain seq x y z
N MET A 1 18.71 48.95 19.68
CA MET A 1 17.42 48.51 20.20
C MET A 1 16.56 47.78 19.17
N ALA A 2 17.16 46.90 18.35
CA ALA A 2 16.40 46.10 17.36
C ALA A 2 16.52 44.61 17.58
N ASP A 3 17.14 44.18 18.69
CA ASP A 3 17.49 42.76 18.92
C ASP A 3 16.60 42.01 19.93
N GLU A 4 15.60 42.70 20.50
CA GLU A 4 14.72 42.08 21.50
C GLU A 4 13.41 41.50 20.95
N MET A 5 13.17 41.56 19.64
CA MET A 5 11.99 40.98 19.00
C MET A 5 12.29 39.69 18.21
N SER A 6 13.44 39.08 18.43
CA SER A 6 13.72 37.74 17.88
C SER A 6 12.82 36.74 18.57
N ARG A 7 11.96 36.08 17.78
CA ARG A 7 11.13 34.95 18.26
C ARG A 7 12.03 33.94 18.94
N LYS A 8 11.70 33.57 20.18
CA LYS A 8 12.45 32.55 20.92
C LYS A 8 12.61 31.32 20.04
N PRO A 9 13.82 30.75 19.92
CA PRO A 9 14.01 29.54 19.10
C PRO A 9 13.08 28.42 19.57
N TYR A 10 12.35 27.85 18.62
CA TYR A 10 11.46 26.73 18.91
C TYR A 10 12.30 25.46 19.08
N VAL A 11 12.58 25.10 20.34
CA VAL A 11 13.30 23.86 20.68
C VAL A 11 12.26 22.81 21.08
N ARG A 12 12.03 21.85 20.21
CA ARG A 12 11.21 20.67 20.51
C ARG A 12 12.09 19.44 20.67
N ALA A 13 12.13 18.88 21.88
CA ALA A 13 12.75 17.59 22.08
C ALA A 13 11.92 16.50 21.39
N MET A 14 12.47 15.89 20.34
CA MET A 14 11.88 14.68 19.72
C MET A 14 12.28 13.47 20.55
N THR A 15 11.32 12.83 21.18
CA THR A 15 11.56 11.57 21.91
C THR A 15 11.69 10.43 20.90
N SER A 16 12.59 9.46 21.15
CA SER A 16 12.76 8.25 20.33
C SER A 16 11.49 7.38 20.25
N GLU A 17 10.59 7.54 21.20
CA GLU A 17 9.34 6.78 21.32
C GLU A 17 8.15 7.37 20.53
N TRP A 18 8.38 8.31 19.63
CA TRP A 18 7.30 9.00 18.91
C TRP A 18 6.37 8.04 18.14
N ILE A 19 6.90 6.90 17.64
CA ILE A 19 6.15 5.88 16.89
C ILE A 19 5.08 5.22 17.78
N THR A 20 5.45 4.88 19.01
CA THR A 20 4.59 4.13 19.94
C THR A 20 3.70 5.03 20.79
N ARG A 21 4.02 6.32 20.87
CA ARG A 21 3.35 7.30 21.72
C ARG A 21 1.86 7.49 21.40
N HIS A 22 1.45 7.27 20.16
CA HIS A 22 0.07 7.44 19.76
C HIS A 22 -0.35 6.42 18.68
N PRO A 23 -1.54 5.79 18.79
CA PRO A 23 -2.02 4.77 17.83
C PRO A 23 -2.07 5.25 16.35
N ARG A 24 -2.15 6.56 16.12
CA ARG A 24 -2.10 7.12 14.75
C ARG A 24 -0.74 6.92 14.09
N TYR A 25 0.35 7.10 14.86
CA TYR A 25 1.71 6.89 14.33
C TYR A 25 1.97 5.41 14.07
N LEU A 26 1.51 4.53 14.97
CA LEU A 26 1.64 3.09 14.75
C LEU A 26 0.89 2.63 13.48
N ARG A 27 -0.35 3.11 13.28
CA ARG A 27 -1.11 2.81 12.04
C ARG A 27 -0.44 3.35 10.78
N TYR A 28 0.16 4.54 10.86
CA TYR A 28 0.94 5.11 9.78
C TYR A 28 2.15 4.22 9.48
N MET A 29 2.95 3.87 10.48
CA MET A 29 4.13 3.02 10.30
C MET A 29 3.78 1.62 9.79
N LEU A 30 2.66 1.05 10.23
CA LEU A 30 2.18 -0.24 9.72
C LEU A 30 1.83 -0.16 8.22
N ARG A 31 1.23 0.95 7.79
CA ARG A 31 0.96 1.18 6.37
C ARG A 31 2.26 1.31 5.56
N GLU A 32 3.24 2.08 6.05
CA GLU A 32 4.54 2.19 5.38
C GLU A 32 5.24 0.81 5.32
N PHE A 33 5.21 0.06 6.42
CA PHE A 33 5.78 -1.29 6.47
C PHE A 33 5.12 -2.25 5.46
N SER A 34 3.83 -2.08 5.18
CA SER A 34 3.11 -2.89 4.18
C SER A 34 3.70 -2.76 2.77
N CYS A 35 4.36 -1.65 2.45
CA CYS A 35 5.05 -1.45 1.17
C CYS A 35 6.14 -2.49 0.90
N LEU A 36 6.79 -3.02 1.95
CA LEU A 36 7.83 -4.04 1.81
C LEU A 36 7.26 -5.34 1.23
N PHE A 37 6.05 -5.73 1.66
CA PHE A 37 5.38 -6.92 1.13
C PHE A 37 4.93 -6.73 -0.31
N ILE A 38 4.39 -5.56 -0.64
CA ILE A 38 3.97 -5.21 -2.01
C ILE A 38 5.19 -5.17 -2.93
N GLY A 39 6.26 -4.49 -2.52
CA GLY A 39 7.51 -4.42 -3.27
C GLY A 39 8.15 -5.80 -3.46
N GLY A 40 8.22 -6.61 -2.41
CA GLY A 40 8.72 -7.98 -2.48
C GLY A 40 7.92 -8.86 -3.44
N TRP A 41 6.58 -8.77 -3.39
CA TRP A 41 5.70 -9.45 -4.34
C TRP A 41 5.94 -8.99 -5.77
N THR A 42 6.05 -7.67 -6.00
CA THR A 42 6.32 -7.11 -7.32
C THR A 42 7.65 -7.62 -7.88
N LEU A 43 8.72 -7.61 -7.07
CA LEU A 43 10.02 -8.14 -7.47
C LEU A 43 9.95 -9.63 -7.80
N MET A 44 9.19 -10.40 -7.02
CA MET A 44 8.98 -11.82 -7.32
C MET A 44 8.25 -12.02 -8.65
N MET A 45 7.26 -11.20 -9.00
CA MET A 45 6.60 -11.25 -10.30
C MET A 45 7.53 -10.87 -11.46
N VAL A 46 8.35 -9.83 -11.28
CA VAL A 46 9.39 -9.46 -12.27
C VAL A 46 10.39 -10.61 -12.48
N TRP A 47 10.79 -11.26 -11.40
CA TRP A 47 11.63 -12.46 -11.50
C TRP A 47 10.92 -13.61 -12.22
N GLY A 48 9.63 -13.82 -11.96
CA GLY A 48 8.80 -14.76 -12.69
C GLY A 48 8.78 -14.52 -14.19
N LEU A 49 8.65 -13.27 -14.63
CA LEU A 49 8.75 -12.90 -16.04
C LEU A 49 10.12 -13.24 -16.64
N ALA A 50 11.21 -13.01 -15.89
CA ALA A 50 12.54 -13.40 -16.31
C ALA A 50 12.68 -14.94 -16.44
N ARG A 51 12.06 -15.72 -15.54
CA ARG A 51 12.00 -17.19 -15.63
C ARG A 51 11.19 -17.66 -16.83
N LEU A 52 10.07 -17.00 -17.12
CA LEU A 52 9.27 -17.28 -18.32
C LEU A 52 10.07 -17.07 -19.61
N ALA A 53 10.84 -15.98 -19.69
CA ALA A 53 11.71 -15.68 -20.83
C ALA A 53 12.85 -16.71 -21.03
N GLN A 54 13.24 -17.45 -19.98
CA GLN A 54 14.26 -18.52 -20.03
C GLN A 54 13.71 -19.84 -20.56
N GLY A 55 12.39 -19.95 -20.75
CA GLY A 55 11.74 -21.11 -21.34
C GLY A 55 10.95 -21.99 -20.36
N PRO A 56 10.28 -23.05 -20.88
CA PRO A 56 9.29 -23.82 -20.12
C PRO A 56 9.83 -24.46 -18.84
N ALA A 57 11.02 -25.02 -18.87
CA ALA A 57 11.62 -25.69 -17.71
C ALA A 57 11.86 -24.70 -16.56
N ALA A 58 12.37 -23.50 -16.86
CA ALA A 58 12.61 -22.46 -15.87
C ALA A 58 11.29 -21.90 -15.30
N TRP A 59 10.27 -21.76 -16.14
CA TRP A 59 8.93 -21.35 -15.72
C TRP A 59 8.28 -22.37 -14.79
N THR A 60 8.32 -23.68 -15.16
CA THR A 60 7.78 -24.74 -14.31
C THR A 60 8.44 -24.75 -12.93
N ALA A 61 9.77 -24.68 -12.87
CA ALA A 61 10.50 -24.61 -11.61
C ALA A 61 10.10 -23.38 -10.76
N PHE A 62 9.84 -22.22 -11.38
CA PHE A 62 9.32 -21.04 -10.69
C PHE A 62 7.93 -21.31 -10.10
N LEU A 63 7.01 -21.91 -10.87
CA LEU A 63 5.67 -22.23 -10.38
C LEU A 63 5.69 -23.26 -9.23
N GLU A 64 6.59 -24.25 -9.29
CA GLU A 64 6.79 -25.20 -8.20
C GLU A 64 7.29 -24.52 -6.92
N ALA A 65 8.24 -23.59 -7.05
CA ALA A 65 8.72 -22.80 -5.91
C ALA A 65 7.60 -21.96 -5.26
N LEU A 66 6.65 -21.44 -6.05
CA LEU A 66 5.49 -20.71 -5.52
C LEU A 66 4.51 -21.60 -4.73
N ARG A 67 4.50 -22.91 -5.00
CA ARG A 67 3.62 -23.89 -4.33
C ARG A 67 4.19 -24.43 -3.02
N THR A 68 5.41 -24.07 -2.67
CA THR A 68 5.99 -24.50 -1.39
C THR A 68 5.24 -23.89 -0.20
N PRO A 69 5.11 -24.59 0.94
CA PRO A 69 4.41 -24.07 2.11
C PRO A 69 4.92 -22.71 2.58
N ALA A 70 6.24 -22.51 2.58
CA ALA A 70 6.84 -21.24 2.95
C ALA A 70 6.42 -20.11 1.98
N SER A 71 6.41 -20.39 0.68
CA SER A 71 5.97 -19.42 -0.33
C SER A 71 4.48 -19.09 -0.16
N ILE A 72 3.62 -20.07 0.09
CA ILE A 72 2.19 -19.85 0.31
C ILE A 72 1.96 -18.92 1.52
N VAL A 73 2.68 -19.13 2.62
CA VAL A 73 2.59 -18.25 3.79
C VAL A 73 3.01 -16.82 3.44
N LEU A 74 4.13 -16.65 2.73
CA LEU A 74 4.60 -15.33 2.30
C LEU A 74 3.60 -14.65 1.36
N GLN A 75 2.99 -15.39 0.43
CA GLN A 75 1.94 -14.88 -0.47
C GLN A 75 0.69 -14.44 0.30
N ALA A 76 0.26 -15.23 1.29
CA ALA A 76 -0.87 -14.88 2.13
C ALA A 76 -0.60 -13.60 2.95
N LEU A 77 0.60 -13.44 3.50
CA LEU A 77 1.02 -12.22 4.18
C LEU A 77 1.07 -11.03 3.22
N ALA A 78 1.66 -11.22 2.03
CA ALA A 78 1.71 -10.16 1.00
C ALA A 78 0.30 -9.72 0.60
N LEU A 79 -0.63 -10.65 0.40
CA LEU A 79 -2.03 -10.34 0.12
C LEU A 79 -2.69 -9.56 1.26
N ALA A 80 -2.55 -10.01 2.51
CA ALA A 80 -3.13 -9.33 3.67
C ALA A 80 -2.61 -7.89 3.81
N PHE A 81 -1.30 -7.68 3.67
CA PHE A 81 -0.70 -6.35 3.72
C PHE A 81 -1.08 -5.49 2.52
N SER A 82 -1.23 -6.07 1.33
CA SER A 82 -1.70 -5.35 0.13
C SER A 82 -3.13 -4.85 0.29
N VAL A 83 -4.02 -5.69 0.82
CA VAL A 83 -5.41 -5.29 1.12
C VAL A 83 -5.44 -4.19 2.19
N TYR A 84 -4.67 -4.35 3.28
CA TYR A 84 -4.55 -3.32 4.31
C TYR A 84 -4.05 -1.99 3.74
N HIS A 85 -3.02 -2.04 2.91
CA HIS A 85 -2.44 -0.88 2.23
C HIS A 85 -3.48 -0.16 1.36
N ALA A 86 -4.14 -0.89 0.45
CA ALA A 86 -5.16 -0.35 -0.43
C ALA A 86 -6.30 0.31 0.34
N VAL A 87 -6.87 -0.40 1.33
CA VAL A 87 -7.98 0.10 2.15
C VAL A 87 -7.60 1.38 2.91
N THR A 88 -6.41 1.43 3.48
CA THR A 88 -5.95 2.60 4.25
C THR A 88 -5.65 3.79 3.34
N TRP A 89 -5.11 3.57 2.15
CA TRP A 89 -4.88 4.63 1.16
C TRP A 89 -6.17 5.17 0.58
N PHE A 90 -7.12 4.33 0.18
CA PHE A 90 -8.41 4.80 -0.35
C PHE A 90 -9.17 5.69 0.64
N LYS A 91 -9.06 5.41 1.94
CA LYS A 91 -9.64 6.26 2.99
C LYS A 91 -8.84 7.56 3.22
N LEU A 92 -7.56 7.58 2.89
CA LEU A 92 -6.70 8.75 3.05
C LEU A 92 -6.75 9.68 1.83
N THR A 93 -6.96 9.12 0.64
CA THR A 93 -6.90 9.85 -0.64
C THR A 93 -7.68 11.16 -0.65
N PRO A 94 -8.96 11.22 -0.21
CA PRO A 94 -9.71 12.47 -0.24
C PRO A 94 -9.13 13.57 0.65
N LYS A 95 -8.37 13.19 1.69
CA LYS A 95 -7.69 14.14 2.59
C LYS A 95 -6.36 14.62 2.04
N ALA A 96 -5.68 13.77 1.26
CA ALA A 96 -4.41 14.10 0.63
C ALA A 96 -4.61 14.85 -0.69
N LEU A 97 -5.67 14.54 -1.42
CA LEU A 97 -6.02 15.10 -2.72
C LEU A 97 -7.50 15.52 -2.73
N PRO A 98 -7.86 16.62 -2.06
CA PRO A 98 -9.22 17.14 -2.10
C PRO A 98 -9.59 17.57 -3.51
N VAL A 99 -10.72 17.08 -4.03
CA VAL A 99 -11.23 17.44 -5.35
C VAL A 99 -12.23 18.57 -5.21
N GLN A 100 -11.95 19.72 -5.83
CA GLN A 100 -12.83 20.87 -5.85
C GLN A 100 -13.69 20.85 -7.13
N ARG A 101 -14.98 21.16 -6.98
CA ARG A 101 -15.92 21.32 -8.08
C ARG A 101 -16.68 22.65 -7.91
N GLY A 102 -16.28 23.67 -8.66
CA GLY A 102 -16.78 25.04 -8.48
C GLY A 102 -16.29 25.59 -7.15
N GLU A 103 -17.21 26.05 -6.30
CA GLU A 103 -16.92 26.58 -4.95
C GLU A 103 -16.92 25.49 -3.87
N ASP A 104 -17.41 24.29 -4.17
CA ASP A 104 -17.57 23.18 -3.23
C ASP A 104 -16.51 22.11 -3.40
N PHE A 105 -16.26 21.36 -2.32
CA PHE A 105 -15.43 20.15 -2.34
C PHE A 105 -16.28 18.89 -2.49
N VAL A 106 -15.79 17.95 -3.30
CA VAL A 106 -16.39 16.63 -3.42
C VAL A 106 -16.26 15.89 -2.08
N ALA A 107 -17.38 15.32 -1.60
CA ALA A 107 -17.40 14.62 -0.32
C ALA A 107 -16.41 13.43 -0.30
N ASP A 108 -15.67 13.27 0.80
CA ASP A 108 -14.66 12.22 1.01
C ASP A 108 -15.18 10.82 0.65
N ARG A 109 -16.44 10.53 1.00
CA ARG A 109 -17.09 9.23 0.73
C ARG A 109 -17.23 8.93 -0.77
N VAL A 110 -17.39 9.95 -1.61
CA VAL A 110 -17.53 9.78 -3.08
C VAL A 110 -16.15 9.41 -3.63
N ILE A 111 -15.11 10.12 -3.25
CA ILE A 111 -13.73 9.85 -3.70
C ILE A 111 -13.29 8.46 -3.25
N SER A 112 -13.42 8.14 -1.96
CA SER A 112 -13.07 6.81 -1.43
C SER A 112 -13.93 5.71 -2.08
N GLY A 113 -15.24 5.94 -2.22
CA GLY A 113 -16.16 4.99 -2.85
C GLY A 113 -15.80 4.66 -4.30
N ALA A 114 -15.41 5.67 -5.07
CA ALA A 114 -14.93 5.46 -6.44
C ALA A 114 -13.70 4.56 -6.50
N HIS A 115 -12.71 4.76 -5.60
CA HIS A 115 -11.53 3.89 -5.51
C HIS A 115 -11.90 2.44 -5.18
N PHE A 116 -12.78 2.22 -4.20
CA PHE A 116 -13.25 0.87 -3.87
C PHE A 116 -14.03 0.22 -5.02
N ALA A 117 -14.88 0.97 -5.72
CA ALA A 117 -15.65 0.46 -6.84
C ALA A 117 -14.75 0.04 -8.01
N VAL A 118 -13.80 0.89 -8.39
CA VAL A 118 -12.83 0.57 -9.47
C VAL A 118 -11.95 -0.62 -9.06
N TRP A 119 -11.44 -0.64 -7.84
CA TRP A 119 -10.62 -1.75 -7.34
C TRP A 119 -11.39 -3.07 -7.31
N GLY A 120 -12.63 -3.06 -6.81
CA GLY A 120 -13.48 -4.25 -6.79
C GLY A 120 -13.82 -4.75 -8.19
N LEU A 121 -14.16 -3.85 -9.12
CA LEU A 121 -14.45 -4.21 -10.50
C LEU A 121 -13.24 -4.82 -11.20
N LEU A 122 -12.07 -4.20 -11.09
CA LEU A 122 -10.84 -4.72 -11.68
C LEU A 122 -10.46 -6.07 -11.08
N SER A 123 -10.60 -6.24 -9.76
CA SER A 123 -10.34 -7.52 -9.08
C SER A 123 -11.29 -8.61 -9.60
N LEU A 124 -12.58 -8.30 -9.76
CA LEU A 124 -13.56 -9.25 -10.32
C LEU A 124 -13.21 -9.65 -11.75
N VAL A 125 -12.87 -8.67 -12.61
CA VAL A 125 -12.46 -8.95 -13.99
C VAL A 125 -11.24 -9.86 -14.04
N ILE A 126 -10.21 -9.59 -13.21
CA ILE A 126 -8.99 -10.42 -13.16
C ILE A 126 -9.33 -11.85 -12.69
N LEU A 127 -10.18 -12.02 -11.68
CA LEU A 127 -10.59 -13.32 -11.18
C LEU A 127 -11.39 -14.12 -12.24
N LEU A 128 -12.29 -13.46 -12.98
CA LEU A 128 -13.01 -14.08 -14.08
C LEU A 128 -12.05 -14.54 -15.19
N LEU A 129 -11.11 -13.68 -15.58
CA LEU A 129 -10.11 -14.03 -16.60
C LEU A 129 -9.15 -15.14 -16.15
N ALA A 130 -8.87 -15.24 -14.85
CA ALA A 130 -8.06 -16.31 -14.28
C ALA A 130 -8.82 -17.64 -14.14
N GLY A 131 -10.12 -17.69 -14.46
CA GLY A 131 -10.94 -18.89 -14.33
C GLY A 131 -11.16 -19.31 -12.87
N ALA A 132 -11.30 -18.34 -11.97
CA ALA A 132 -11.45 -18.58 -10.54
C ALA A 132 -12.89 -18.95 -10.11
N PHE A 133 -13.81 -19.09 -11.07
CA PHE A 133 -15.22 -19.46 -10.88
C PHE A 133 -15.64 -20.58 -11.85
#